data_b2c83270fad514069a9145557361b77d
#
_entry.id   b2c83270fad514069a9145557361b77d
#
_cell.length_a   1.000
_cell.length_b   1.000
_cell.length_c   1.000
_cell.angle_alpha   90.00
_cell.angle_beta   90.00
_cell.angle_gamma   90.00
#
_symmetry.space_group_name_H-M   'P 1'
#
loop_
_entity.id
_entity.type
_entity.pdbx_description
1 polymer ?
#
loop_
_entity_poly.entity_id
_entity_poly.type
_entity_poly.pdbx_seq_one_letter_code
_entity_poly.pdbx_strand_id
1 'polypeptide(L)'
;MKHPSATPELVIFDCDGTLVDSEVVAARAWSEYVAGYGVTLSPEDALARFRGVSMKWCISHIEQLHGQPLPAHFEQELRALMGGMLEQHLQPISGAVEIVEQLHVPFALASNAPHHKIELCLRVTGLLPHFAGRIFSAYDVQRWKPDPALFLFAAERLGVAPQRCAVVEDSLPGVQAGLAAGMQVIALQEHGVHPELPAEVAVITHLAQLRAKLG
;
A
#
# COMPACT_ATOMS: atom_id res chain seq x y z
N MET A 1 -29.35 -1.89 12.34
CA MET A 1 -29.48 -3.15 11.57
C MET A 1 -28.40 -3.10 10.50
N LYS A 2 -27.36 -3.96 10.56
CA LYS A 2 -26.39 -4.08 9.47
C LYS A 2 -27.12 -4.75 8.31
N HIS A 3 -27.37 -4.03 7.22
CA HIS A 3 -27.76 -4.67 5.97
C HIS A 3 -26.67 -5.68 5.62
N PRO A 4 -26.98 -6.89 5.18
CA PRO A 4 -25.98 -7.76 4.60
C PRO A 4 -25.33 -6.97 3.46
N SER A 5 -24.01 -6.82 3.53
CA SER A 5 -23.24 -6.15 2.48
C SER A 5 -23.54 -6.89 1.18
N ALA A 6 -24.16 -6.21 0.22
CA ALA A 6 -24.31 -6.78 -1.11
C ALA A 6 -22.90 -7.04 -1.66
N THR A 7 -22.72 -8.13 -2.40
CA THR A 7 -21.47 -8.43 -3.09
C THR A 7 -21.02 -7.19 -3.87
N PRO A 8 -19.78 -6.68 -3.66
CA PRO A 8 -19.33 -5.50 -4.36
C PRO A 8 -19.20 -5.78 -5.86
N GLU A 9 -19.37 -4.74 -6.67
CA GLU A 9 -19.22 -4.81 -8.13
C GLU A 9 -17.82 -4.45 -8.59
N LEU A 10 -17.02 -3.86 -7.69
CA LEU A 10 -15.63 -3.50 -7.92
C LEU A 10 -14.83 -3.68 -6.63
N VAL A 11 -13.67 -4.32 -6.74
CA VAL A 11 -12.66 -4.37 -5.67
C VAL A 11 -11.50 -3.46 -6.04
N ILE A 12 -11.12 -2.54 -5.16
CA ILE A 12 -9.98 -1.64 -5.37
C ILE A 12 -8.90 -2.02 -4.37
N PHE A 13 -7.79 -2.52 -4.87
CA PHE A 13 -6.62 -2.86 -4.06
C PHE A 13 -5.70 -1.67 -3.89
N ASP A 14 -5.14 -1.49 -2.70
CA ASP A 14 -3.87 -0.79 -2.56
C ASP A 14 -2.72 -1.63 -3.15
N CYS A 15 -1.54 -1.04 -3.27
CA CYS A 15 -0.35 -1.67 -3.82
C CYS A 15 0.63 -2.12 -2.74
N ASP A 16 1.24 -1.13 -2.06
CA ASP A 16 2.35 -1.32 -1.13
C ASP A 16 1.85 -1.87 0.21
N GLY A 17 2.32 -3.05 0.64
CA GLY A 17 1.83 -3.72 1.86
C GLY A 17 0.52 -4.49 1.68
N THR A 18 -0.16 -4.36 0.53
CA THR A 18 -1.40 -5.08 0.21
C THR A 18 -1.20 -6.13 -0.88
N LEU A 19 -0.61 -5.77 -2.01
CA LEU A 19 -0.31 -6.70 -3.12
C LEU A 19 1.18 -7.04 -3.20
N VAL A 20 2.06 -6.11 -2.80
CA VAL A 20 3.51 -6.26 -2.88
C VAL A 20 4.17 -5.92 -1.55
N ASP A 21 5.18 -6.71 -1.15
CA ASP A 21 5.91 -6.55 0.12
C ASP A 21 7.07 -5.55 -0.04
N SER A 22 6.72 -4.32 -0.44
CA SER A 22 7.70 -3.26 -0.67
C SER A 22 8.30 -2.69 0.61
N GLU A 23 7.64 -2.85 1.76
CA GLU A 23 8.12 -2.32 3.03
C GLU A 23 9.35 -3.07 3.56
N VAL A 24 9.40 -4.38 3.37
CA VAL A 24 10.60 -5.19 3.69
C VAL A 24 11.78 -4.75 2.85
N VAL A 25 11.57 -4.49 1.56
CA VAL A 25 12.63 -3.99 0.67
C VAL A 25 13.08 -2.59 1.07
N ALA A 26 12.12 -1.68 1.39
CA ALA A 26 12.44 -0.34 1.86
C ALA A 26 13.23 -0.37 3.18
N ALA A 27 12.87 -1.25 4.11
CA ALA A 27 13.57 -1.40 5.39
C ALA A 27 15.03 -1.83 5.20
N ARG A 28 15.31 -2.75 4.26
CA ARG A 28 16.67 -3.14 3.89
C ARG A 28 17.44 -1.98 3.28
N ALA A 29 16.83 -1.22 2.37
CA ALA A 29 17.44 -0.06 1.76
C ALA A 29 17.78 1.03 2.79
N TRP A 30 16.88 1.29 3.75
CA TRP A 30 17.17 2.17 4.88
C TRP A 30 18.39 1.70 5.65
N SER A 31 18.41 0.44 6.11
CA SER A 31 19.51 -0.15 6.87
C SER A 31 20.84 -0.03 6.15
N GLU A 32 20.89 -0.39 4.88
CA GLU A 32 22.11 -0.35 4.05
C GLU A 32 22.58 1.10 3.83
N TYR A 33 21.68 2.00 3.47
CA TYR A 33 22.05 3.37 3.11
C TYR A 33 22.52 4.20 4.31
N VAL A 34 21.86 4.10 5.47
CA VAL A 34 22.23 4.88 6.64
C VAL A 34 23.52 4.39 7.30
N ALA A 35 23.93 3.15 7.06
CA ALA A 35 25.23 2.64 7.50
C ALA A 35 26.40 3.46 6.94
N GLY A 36 26.28 3.98 5.71
CA GLY A 36 27.25 4.90 5.11
C GLY A 36 27.38 6.24 5.83
N TYR A 37 26.41 6.60 6.66
CA TYR A 37 26.41 7.79 7.52
C TYR A 37 26.73 7.47 8.99
N GLY A 38 27.22 6.25 9.28
CA GLY A 38 27.56 5.82 10.64
C GLY A 38 26.36 5.55 11.55
N VAL A 39 25.14 5.46 10.99
CA VAL A 39 23.93 5.11 11.73
C VAL A 39 23.74 3.59 11.66
N THR A 40 23.69 2.94 12.82
CA THR A 40 23.36 1.51 12.92
C THR A 40 21.86 1.35 13.06
N LEU A 41 21.22 0.74 12.05
CA LEU A 41 19.79 0.45 12.02
C LEU A 41 19.61 -0.91 11.35
N SER A 42 19.09 -1.90 12.07
CA SER A 42 18.81 -3.21 11.45
C SER A 42 17.60 -3.12 10.50
N PRO A 43 17.49 -4.02 9.50
CA PRO A 43 16.29 -4.07 8.66
C PRO A 43 15.01 -4.28 9.47
N GLU A 44 15.07 -5.09 10.53
CA GLU A 44 13.95 -5.36 11.44
C GLU A 44 13.52 -4.10 12.19
N ASP A 45 14.48 -3.34 12.72
CA ASP A 45 14.22 -2.06 13.39
C ASP A 45 13.68 -1.00 12.42
N ALA A 46 14.23 -0.94 11.20
CA ALA A 46 13.75 -0.06 10.15
C ALA A 46 12.29 -0.40 9.78
N LEU A 47 11.97 -1.66 9.58
CA LEU A 47 10.63 -2.14 9.28
C LEU A 47 9.64 -1.79 10.41
N ALA A 48 10.02 -2.07 11.66
CA ALA A 48 9.16 -1.80 12.82
C ALA A 48 8.89 -0.31 13.03
N ARG A 49 9.85 0.57 12.69
CA ARG A 49 9.76 2.00 12.95
C ARG A 49 9.19 2.81 11.78
N PHE A 50 9.45 2.38 10.53
CA PHE A 50 9.19 3.18 9.33
C PHE A 50 7.99 2.71 8.52
N ARG A 51 7.42 1.53 8.83
CA ARG A 51 6.21 1.02 8.18
C ARG A 51 5.07 2.01 8.30
N GLY A 52 4.50 2.40 7.16
CA GLY A 52 3.37 3.34 7.10
C GLY A 52 3.71 4.78 7.50
N VAL A 53 5.00 5.10 7.73
CA VAL A 53 5.45 6.42 8.16
C VAL A 53 5.94 7.24 6.96
N SER A 54 5.75 8.58 7.01
CA SER A 54 6.18 9.45 5.93
C SER A 54 7.72 9.50 5.81
N MET A 55 8.23 9.58 4.57
CA MET A 55 9.66 9.73 4.27
C MET A 55 10.30 10.88 5.06
N LYS A 56 9.61 12.01 5.14
CA LYS A 56 10.07 13.19 5.91
C LYS A 56 10.31 12.86 7.38
N TRP A 57 9.40 12.11 8.00
CA TRP A 57 9.55 11.71 9.39
C TRP A 57 10.73 10.73 9.56
N CYS A 58 10.84 9.76 8.67
CA CYS A 58 11.95 8.80 8.69
C CYS A 58 13.31 9.51 8.58
N ILE A 59 13.45 10.47 7.66
CA ILE A 59 14.66 11.28 7.51
C ILE A 59 14.97 12.04 8.80
N SER A 60 13.97 12.74 9.39
CA SER A 60 14.15 13.46 10.65
C SER A 60 14.59 12.54 11.79
N HIS A 61 14.07 11.29 11.83
CA HIS A 61 14.49 10.31 12.82
C HIS A 61 15.95 9.88 12.61
N ILE A 62 16.37 9.67 11.38
CA ILE A 62 17.78 9.35 11.05
C ILE A 62 18.70 10.54 11.39
N GLU A 63 18.30 11.78 11.14
CA GLU A 63 19.06 12.97 11.55
C GLU A 63 19.28 13.03 13.06
N GLN A 64 18.26 12.66 13.85
CA GLN A 64 18.39 12.57 15.31
C GLN A 64 19.41 11.50 15.74
N LEU A 65 19.42 10.34 15.06
CA LEU A 65 20.38 9.27 15.32
C LEU A 65 21.80 9.63 14.85
N HIS A 66 21.92 10.32 13.71
CA HIS A 66 23.16 10.78 13.13
C HIS A 66 23.78 11.97 13.91
N GLY A 67 22.94 12.76 14.59
CA GLY A 67 23.35 13.92 15.38
C GLY A 67 23.60 15.21 14.58
N GLN A 68 23.34 15.19 13.26
CA GLN A 68 23.46 16.36 12.37
C GLN A 68 22.55 16.21 11.15
N PRO A 69 22.23 17.33 10.43
CA PRO A 69 21.42 17.26 9.22
C PRO A 69 22.06 16.37 8.14
N LEU A 70 21.20 15.64 7.41
CA LEU A 70 21.61 14.84 6.28
C LEU A 70 21.79 15.69 5.01
N PRO A 71 22.63 15.26 4.05
CA PRO A 71 22.83 16.00 2.81
C PRO A 71 21.55 16.16 2.00
N ALA A 72 21.42 17.25 1.24
CA ALA A 72 20.24 17.53 0.42
C ALA A 72 19.92 16.42 -0.62
N HIS A 73 20.92 15.67 -1.06
CA HIS A 73 20.77 14.55 -1.99
C HIS A 73 20.34 13.23 -1.33
N PHE A 74 20.32 13.15 0.00
CA PHE A 74 20.08 11.92 0.76
C PHE A 74 18.77 11.20 0.32
N GLU A 75 17.66 11.93 0.27
CA GLU A 75 16.38 11.33 -0.12
C GLU A 75 16.41 10.80 -1.55
N GLN A 76 17.02 11.53 -2.48
CA GLN A 76 17.09 11.13 -3.88
C GLN A 76 17.89 9.84 -4.05
N GLU A 77 19.06 9.75 -3.41
CA GLU A 77 19.92 8.56 -3.48
C GLU A 77 19.29 7.35 -2.80
N LEU A 78 18.66 7.54 -1.64
CA LEU A 78 17.92 6.49 -0.97
C LEU A 78 16.78 5.95 -1.84
N ARG A 79 16.03 6.84 -2.49
CA ARG A 79 14.94 6.42 -3.42
C ARG A 79 15.50 5.67 -4.64
N ALA A 80 16.66 6.04 -5.14
CA ALA A 80 17.32 5.33 -6.23
C ALA A 80 17.75 3.92 -5.79
N LEU A 81 18.35 3.80 -4.60
CA LEU A 81 18.70 2.51 -4.00
C LEU A 81 17.46 1.62 -3.81
N MET A 82 16.38 2.19 -3.22
CA MET A 82 15.11 1.47 -3.07
C MET A 82 14.57 0.96 -4.40
N GLY A 83 14.61 1.78 -5.46
CA GLY A 83 14.17 1.38 -6.80
C GLY A 83 14.95 0.18 -7.33
N GLY A 84 16.28 0.21 -7.25
CA GLY A 84 17.11 -0.92 -7.65
C GLY A 84 16.89 -2.19 -6.83
N MET A 85 16.65 -2.03 -5.51
CA MET A 85 16.36 -3.17 -4.64
C MET A 85 14.95 -3.75 -4.90
N LEU A 86 13.95 -2.92 -5.23
CA LEU A 86 12.63 -3.38 -5.64
C LEU A 86 12.72 -4.25 -6.91
N GLU A 87 13.52 -3.84 -7.90
CA GLU A 87 13.71 -4.64 -9.12
C GLU A 87 14.28 -6.04 -8.85
N GLN A 88 15.13 -6.16 -7.83
CA GLN A 88 15.87 -7.40 -7.56
C GLN A 88 15.20 -8.31 -6.50
N HIS A 89 14.47 -7.73 -5.55
CA HIS A 89 14.09 -8.44 -4.33
C HIS A 89 12.61 -8.39 -4.00
N LEU A 90 11.81 -7.57 -4.72
CA LEU A 90 10.39 -7.44 -4.43
C LEU A 90 9.66 -8.77 -4.62
N GLN A 91 8.84 -9.12 -3.64
CA GLN A 91 7.96 -10.28 -3.69
C GLN A 91 6.49 -9.82 -3.60
N PRO A 92 5.55 -10.58 -4.19
CA PRO A 92 4.14 -10.36 -3.91
C PRO A 92 3.83 -10.73 -2.45
N ILE A 93 2.85 -10.04 -1.87
CA ILE A 93 2.25 -10.47 -0.59
C ILE A 93 1.66 -11.87 -0.76
N SER A 94 1.75 -12.67 0.31
CA SER A 94 1.26 -14.04 0.30
C SER A 94 -0.23 -14.12 -0.09
N GLY A 95 -0.52 -14.88 -1.15
CA GLY A 95 -1.88 -15.01 -1.70
C GLY A 95 -2.28 -13.90 -2.69
N ALA A 96 -1.40 -12.92 -3.00
CA ALA A 96 -1.74 -11.82 -3.91
C ALA A 96 -1.95 -12.30 -5.35
N VAL A 97 -1.09 -13.19 -5.84
CA VAL A 97 -1.22 -13.75 -7.19
C VAL A 97 -2.48 -14.58 -7.30
N GLU A 98 -2.68 -15.49 -6.35
CA GLU A 98 -3.83 -16.40 -6.33
C GLU A 98 -5.16 -15.66 -6.23
N ILE A 99 -5.25 -14.61 -5.40
CA ILE A 99 -6.50 -13.86 -5.27
C ILE A 99 -6.82 -13.08 -6.53
N VAL A 100 -5.84 -12.47 -7.19
CA VAL A 100 -6.03 -11.71 -8.43
C VAL A 100 -6.44 -12.63 -9.59
N GLU A 101 -5.89 -13.83 -9.67
CA GLU A 101 -6.26 -14.83 -10.67
C GLU A 101 -7.66 -15.43 -10.45
N GLN A 102 -8.08 -15.57 -9.19
CA GLN A 102 -9.33 -16.24 -8.83
C GLN A 102 -10.50 -15.29 -8.57
N LEU A 103 -10.27 -13.98 -8.56
CA LEU A 103 -11.32 -13.01 -8.30
C LEU A 103 -12.18 -12.82 -9.55
N HIS A 104 -13.50 -13.15 -9.44
CA HIS A 104 -14.46 -12.98 -10.54
C HIS A 104 -15.11 -11.60 -10.58
N VAL A 105 -14.98 -10.83 -9.49
CA VAL A 105 -15.46 -9.45 -9.43
C VAL A 105 -14.41 -8.55 -10.14
N PRO A 106 -14.83 -7.57 -10.95
CA PRO A 106 -13.92 -6.58 -11.51
C PRO A 106 -13.06 -5.93 -10.42
N PHE A 107 -11.79 -5.71 -10.71
CA PHE A 107 -10.88 -5.09 -9.73
C PHE A 107 -9.95 -4.08 -10.38
N ALA A 108 -9.41 -3.19 -9.56
CA ALA A 108 -8.48 -2.13 -9.91
C ALA A 108 -7.43 -1.96 -8.82
N LEU A 109 -6.42 -1.15 -9.10
CA LEU A 109 -5.40 -0.76 -8.14
C LEU A 109 -5.43 0.76 -7.95
N ALA A 110 -5.33 1.22 -6.70
CA ALA A 110 -5.25 2.63 -6.34
C ALA A 110 -4.19 2.87 -5.26
N SER A 111 -3.07 3.54 -5.60
CA SER A 111 -1.91 3.72 -4.72
C SER A 111 -1.49 5.18 -4.60
N ASN A 112 -0.93 5.53 -3.44
CA ASN A 112 -0.26 6.83 -3.22
C ASN A 112 1.04 6.99 -4.01
N ALA A 113 1.58 5.92 -4.59
CA ALA A 113 2.81 5.92 -5.36
C ALA A 113 2.62 6.48 -6.79
N PRO A 114 3.67 7.02 -7.43
CA PRO A 114 3.62 7.42 -8.83
C PRO A 114 3.54 6.19 -9.76
N HIS A 115 2.93 6.36 -10.94
CA HIS A 115 2.70 5.28 -11.92
C HIS A 115 3.93 4.43 -12.20
N HIS A 116 5.09 5.03 -12.43
CA HIS A 116 6.31 4.29 -12.75
C HIS A 116 6.74 3.31 -11.63
N LYS A 117 6.51 3.69 -10.35
CA LYS A 117 6.79 2.80 -9.21
C LYS A 117 5.75 1.68 -9.15
N ILE A 118 4.47 1.99 -9.32
CA ILE A 118 3.39 0.99 -9.31
C ILE A 118 3.63 -0.06 -10.41
N GLU A 119 3.89 0.39 -11.64
CA GLU A 119 4.15 -0.49 -12.77
C GLU A 119 5.41 -1.33 -12.58
N LEU A 120 6.48 -0.77 -12.00
CA LEU A 120 7.67 -1.51 -11.62
C LEU A 120 7.32 -2.65 -10.66
N CYS A 121 6.63 -2.33 -9.56
CA CYS A 121 6.24 -3.30 -8.55
C CYS A 121 5.37 -4.43 -9.13
N LEU A 122 4.34 -4.08 -9.90
CA LEU A 122 3.46 -5.06 -10.52
C LEU A 122 4.16 -5.90 -11.58
N ARG A 123 5.10 -5.32 -12.34
CA ARG A 123 5.89 -6.05 -13.34
C ARG A 123 6.80 -7.07 -12.69
N VAL A 124 7.54 -6.68 -11.66
CA VAL A 124 8.49 -7.55 -10.95
C VAL A 124 7.77 -8.72 -10.29
N THR A 125 6.58 -8.49 -9.75
CA THR A 125 5.76 -9.52 -9.07
C THR A 125 4.85 -10.32 -10.02
N GLY A 126 4.87 -10.02 -11.34
CA GLY A 126 4.03 -10.71 -12.33
C GLY A 126 2.56 -10.28 -12.33
N LEU A 127 2.18 -9.30 -11.51
CA LEU A 127 0.79 -8.84 -11.36
C LEU A 127 0.34 -7.85 -12.45
N LEU A 128 1.26 -7.21 -13.17
CA LEU A 128 0.94 -6.13 -14.12
C LEU A 128 -0.12 -6.50 -15.18
N PRO A 129 -0.11 -7.69 -15.80
CA PRO A 129 -1.10 -8.05 -16.81
C PRO A 129 -2.54 -8.02 -16.29
N HIS A 130 -2.75 -8.30 -14.99
CA HIS A 130 -4.07 -8.35 -14.37
C HIS A 130 -4.67 -6.96 -14.13
N PHE A 131 -3.84 -5.90 -14.09
CA PHE A 131 -4.25 -4.52 -13.81
C PHE A 131 -4.20 -3.59 -15.03
N ALA A 132 -3.97 -4.09 -16.23
CA ALA A 132 -3.86 -3.28 -17.45
C ALA A 132 -5.07 -2.35 -17.62
N GLY A 133 -4.82 -1.03 -17.71
CA GLY A 133 -5.86 0.00 -17.86
C GLY A 133 -6.69 0.28 -16.58
N ARG A 134 -6.32 -0.31 -15.43
CA ARG A 134 -7.04 -0.18 -14.16
C ARG A 134 -6.11 0.16 -13.00
N ILE A 135 -5.07 0.95 -13.26
CA ILE A 135 -4.10 1.46 -12.29
C ILE A 135 -4.36 2.95 -12.11
N PHE A 136 -4.56 3.36 -10.86
CA PHE A 136 -4.81 4.75 -10.46
C PHE A 136 -3.77 5.17 -9.43
N SER A 137 -3.23 6.37 -9.63
CA SER A 137 -2.22 6.96 -8.76
C SER A 137 -2.78 8.22 -8.07
N ALA A 138 -2.36 8.49 -6.84
CA ALA A 138 -2.66 9.76 -6.18
C ALA A 138 -2.16 10.98 -6.98
N TYR A 139 -1.17 10.78 -7.84
CA TYR A 139 -0.66 11.81 -8.75
C TYR A 139 -1.66 12.21 -9.84
N ASP A 140 -2.65 11.36 -10.16
CA ASP A 140 -3.71 11.67 -11.13
C ASP A 140 -4.68 12.73 -10.58
N VAL A 141 -4.90 12.70 -9.26
CA VAL A 141 -5.83 13.58 -8.56
C VAL A 141 -5.14 14.63 -7.69
N GLN A 142 -3.80 14.57 -7.54
CA GLN A 142 -2.98 15.41 -6.68
C GLN A 142 -3.48 15.43 -5.22
N ARG A 143 -4.00 14.30 -4.75
CA ARG A 143 -4.50 14.07 -3.39
C ARG A 143 -4.14 12.67 -2.94
N TRP A 144 -3.59 12.57 -1.75
CA TRP A 144 -3.07 11.34 -1.16
C TRP A 144 -3.98 10.84 -0.04
N LYS A 145 -4.08 9.54 0.15
CA LYS A 145 -4.73 8.92 1.32
C LYS A 145 -4.17 9.60 2.59
N PRO A 146 -5.00 10.03 3.54
CA PRO A 146 -6.39 9.61 3.78
C PRO A 146 -7.48 10.41 3.03
N ASP A 147 -7.14 11.30 2.07
CA ASP A 147 -8.17 11.94 1.23
C ASP A 147 -8.86 10.86 0.36
N PRO A 148 -10.21 10.84 0.28
CA PRO A 148 -10.96 9.84 -0.47
C PRO A 148 -10.86 9.99 -2.00
N ALA A 149 -10.32 11.09 -2.50
CA ALA A 149 -10.37 11.48 -3.92
C ALA A 149 -9.83 10.39 -4.85
N LEU A 150 -8.76 9.68 -4.46
CA LEU A 150 -8.18 8.63 -5.28
C LEU A 150 -9.16 7.46 -5.48
N PHE A 151 -9.80 6.99 -4.42
CA PHE A 151 -10.76 5.89 -4.51
C PHE A 151 -12.03 6.30 -5.25
N LEU A 152 -12.52 7.53 -5.02
CA LEU A 152 -13.66 8.08 -5.75
C LEU A 152 -13.36 8.21 -7.25
N PHE A 153 -12.17 8.66 -7.60
CA PHE A 153 -11.71 8.75 -8.99
C PHE A 153 -11.65 7.38 -9.66
N ALA A 154 -11.09 6.36 -8.99
CA ALA A 154 -11.05 5.00 -9.52
C ALA A 154 -12.46 4.43 -9.77
N ALA A 155 -13.38 4.62 -8.84
CA ALA A 155 -14.77 4.18 -8.96
C ALA A 155 -15.49 4.90 -10.11
N GLU A 156 -15.33 6.22 -10.24
CA GLU A 156 -15.89 7.03 -11.32
C GLU A 156 -15.37 6.58 -12.69
N ARG A 157 -14.05 6.39 -12.83
CA ARG A 157 -13.41 5.95 -14.08
C ARG A 157 -13.88 4.59 -14.55
N LEU A 158 -14.29 3.72 -13.61
CA LEU A 158 -14.79 2.39 -13.89
C LEU A 158 -16.33 2.30 -13.89
N GLY A 159 -17.03 3.42 -13.66
CA GLY A 159 -18.47 3.52 -13.75
C GLY A 159 -19.23 2.80 -12.62
N VAL A 160 -18.61 2.61 -11.45
CA VAL A 160 -19.22 1.92 -10.30
C VAL A 160 -19.48 2.93 -9.17
N ALA A 161 -20.68 2.88 -8.59
CA ALA A 161 -21.01 3.73 -7.45
C ALA A 161 -20.13 3.35 -6.22
N PRO A 162 -19.61 4.33 -5.44
CA PRO A 162 -18.74 4.06 -4.30
C PRO A 162 -19.32 3.04 -3.31
N GLN A 163 -20.63 3.06 -3.05
CA GLN A 163 -21.32 2.15 -2.14
C GLN A 163 -21.34 0.68 -2.62
N ARG A 164 -20.96 0.45 -3.87
CA ARG A 164 -20.84 -0.86 -4.52
C ARG A 164 -19.39 -1.26 -4.75
N CYS A 165 -18.44 -0.49 -4.19
CA CYS A 165 -17.02 -0.77 -4.21
C CYS A 165 -16.56 -1.33 -2.87
N ALA A 166 -15.59 -2.26 -2.91
CA ALA A 166 -14.81 -2.67 -1.76
C ALA A 166 -13.35 -2.24 -1.93
N VAL A 167 -12.75 -1.73 -0.87
CA VAL A 167 -11.32 -1.39 -0.80
C VAL A 167 -10.60 -2.43 0.03
N VAL A 168 -9.45 -2.91 -0.45
CA VAL A 168 -8.52 -3.78 0.30
C VAL A 168 -7.26 -2.97 0.58
N GLU A 169 -6.92 -2.82 1.86
CA GLU A 169 -5.89 -1.91 2.34
C GLU A 169 -5.20 -2.44 3.59
N ASP A 170 -3.91 -2.14 3.78
CA ASP A 170 -3.17 -2.51 4.98
C ASP A 170 -2.91 -1.33 5.93
N SER A 171 -2.94 -0.10 5.41
CA SER A 171 -2.59 1.13 6.13
C SER A 171 -3.80 1.85 6.73
N LEU A 172 -3.62 2.48 7.90
CA LEU A 172 -4.66 3.30 8.51
C LEU A 172 -5.11 4.48 7.61
N PRO A 173 -4.21 5.24 6.96
CA PRO A 173 -4.64 6.31 6.04
C PRO A 173 -5.48 5.79 4.86
N GLY A 174 -5.15 4.62 4.32
CA GLY A 174 -5.93 4.03 3.24
C GLY A 174 -7.29 3.53 3.69
N VAL A 175 -7.37 2.91 4.86
CA VAL A 175 -8.66 2.54 5.48
C VAL A 175 -9.55 3.78 5.68
N GLN A 176 -8.98 4.86 6.23
CA GLN A 176 -9.71 6.13 6.42
C GLN A 176 -10.20 6.71 5.08
N ALA A 177 -9.36 6.68 4.03
CA ALA A 177 -9.75 7.14 2.70
C ALA A 177 -10.91 6.31 2.12
N GLY A 178 -10.87 4.99 2.25
CA GLY A 178 -11.94 4.09 1.79
C GLY A 178 -13.27 4.33 2.51
N LEU A 179 -13.22 4.49 3.83
CA LEU A 179 -14.39 4.82 4.64
C LEU A 179 -14.97 6.21 4.28
N ALA A 180 -14.10 7.21 4.12
CA ALA A 180 -14.50 8.55 3.71
C ALA A 180 -15.08 8.59 2.29
N ALA A 181 -14.67 7.66 1.40
CA ALA A 181 -15.28 7.47 0.08
C ALA A 181 -16.66 6.78 0.13
N GLY A 182 -17.11 6.31 1.30
CA GLY A 182 -18.36 5.56 1.46
C GLY A 182 -18.32 4.14 0.90
N MET A 183 -17.13 3.55 0.83
CA MET A 183 -16.90 2.20 0.33
C MET A 183 -16.85 1.18 1.47
N GLN A 184 -17.11 -0.10 1.15
CA GLN A 184 -16.75 -1.19 2.05
C GLN A 184 -15.23 -1.24 2.18
N VAL A 185 -14.70 -1.39 3.40
CA VAL A 185 -13.26 -1.52 3.60
C VAL A 185 -12.94 -2.85 4.26
N ILE A 186 -11.93 -3.53 3.72
CA ILE A 186 -11.37 -4.78 4.24
C ILE A 186 -9.89 -4.50 4.52
N ALA A 187 -9.53 -4.49 5.80
CA ALA A 187 -8.15 -4.24 6.22
C ALA A 187 -7.35 -5.53 6.25
N LEU A 188 -6.24 -5.57 5.49
CA LEU A 188 -5.23 -6.62 5.56
C LEU A 188 -4.27 -6.30 6.71
N GLN A 189 -4.22 -7.16 7.73
CA GLN A 189 -3.46 -6.93 8.96
C GLN A 189 -2.59 -8.16 9.29
N GLU A 190 -1.64 -8.49 8.42
CA GLU A 190 -0.79 -9.70 8.53
C GLU A 190 0.09 -9.71 9.79
N HIS A 191 0.45 -8.52 10.30
CA HIS A 191 1.40 -8.36 11.41
C HIS A 191 0.75 -7.89 12.73
N GLY A 192 -0.56 -8.01 12.83
CA GLY A 192 -1.35 -7.57 13.98
C GLY A 192 -2.24 -6.37 13.66
N VAL A 193 -3.37 -6.31 14.33
CA VAL A 193 -4.39 -5.29 14.09
C VAL A 193 -3.91 -3.93 14.61
N HIS A 194 -3.95 -2.92 13.74
CA HIS A 194 -3.61 -1.54 14.11
C HIS A 194 -4.56 -1.04 15.22
N PRO A 195 -4.06 -0.46 16.33
CA PRO A 195 -4.90 -0.10 17.49
C PRO A 195 -5.96 0.96 17.19
N GLU A 196 -5.74 1.82 16.19
CA GLU A 196 -6.68 2.87 15.77
C GLU A 196 -7.62 2.42 14.63
N LEU A 197 -7.58 1.14 14.25
CA LEU A 197 -8.47 0.64 13.21
C LEU A 197 -9.92 0.67 13.72
N PRO A 198 -10.88 1.29 12.99
CA PRO A 198 -12.28 1.32 13.41
C PRO A 198 -12.86 -0.09 13.55
N ALA A 199 -13.58 -0.33 14.65
CA ALA A 199 -14.09 -1.68 15.00
C ALA A 199 -15.08 -2.27 13.97
N GLU A 200 -15.69 -1.42 13.14
CA GLU A 200 -16.60 -1.82 12.07
C GLU A 200 -15.91 -2.30 10.80
N VAL A 201 -14.60 -2.06 10.65
CA VAL A 201 -13.82 -2.48 9.48
C VAL A 201 -13.60 -3.99 9.53
N ALA A 202 -13.89 -4.66 8.42
CA ALA A 202 -13.61 -6.08 8.28
C ALA A 202 -12.08 -6.30 8.22
N VAL A 203 -11.57 -7.19 9.07
CA VAL A 203 -10.15 -7.52 9.11
C VAL A 203 -9.93 -8.90 8.51
N ILE A 204 -8.87 -9.01 7.71
CA ILE A 204 -8.26 -10.25 7.26
C ILE A 204 -6.78 -10.25 7.64
N THR A 205 -6.21 -11.40 7.90
CA THR A 205 -4.78 -11.57 8.19
C THR A 205 -4.04 -12.24 7.05
N HIS A 206 -4.74 -12.60 5.98
CA HIS A 206 -4.19 -13.18 4.77
C HIS A 206 -5.16 -12.97 3.60
N LEU A 207 -4.64 -12.68 2.40
CA LEU A 207 -5.46 -12.40 1.21
C LEU A 207 -6.39 -13.55 0.81
N ALA A 208 -6.05 -14.80 1.10
CA ALA A 208 -6.94 -15.95 0.87
C ALA A 208 -8.31 -15.83 1.58
N GLN A 209 -8.40 -15.02 2.65
CA GLN A 209 -9.65 -14.78 3.38
C GLN A 209 -10.55 -13.75 2.69
N LEU A 210 -10.05 -13.02 1.68
CA LEU A 210 -10.75 -11.92 1.04
C LEU A 210 -12.09 -12.37 0.44
N ARG A 211 -12.11 -13.49 -0.29
CA ARG A 211 -13.35 -14.01 -0.94
C ARG A 211 -14.50 -14.20 0.04
N ALA A 212 -14.21 -14.70 1.24
CA ALA A 212 -15.21 -14.88 2.29
C ALA A 212 -15.77 -13.57 2.87
N LYS A 213 -15.08 -12.44 2.63
CA LYS A 213 -15.50 -11.10 3.08
C LYS A 213 -16.23 -10.31 2.00
N LEU A 214 -16.13 -10.73 0.75
CA LEU A 214 -16.83 -10.10 -0.37
C LEU A 214 -18.25 -10.65 -0.59
N GLY A 215 -18.61 -11.79 0.01
CA GLY A 215 -19.93 -12.42 -0.06
C GLY A 215 -19.99 -13.53 -1.07
#